data_9de148c62dd0dd991c969294c5263966
#
_entry.id   9de148c62dd0dd991c969294c5263966
#
_cell.length_a   1.000
_cell.length_b   1.000
_cell.length_c   1.000
_cell.angle_alpha   90.00
_cell.angle_beta   90.00
_cell.angle_gamma   90.00
#
_symmetry.space_group_name_H-M   'P 1'
#
loop_
_entity.id
_entity.type
_entity.pdbx_description
1 polymer ?
#
loop_
_entity_poly.entity_id
_entity_poly.type
_entity_poly.pdbx_seq_one_letter_code
_entity_poly.pdbx_strand_id
1 'polypeptide(L)'
;LEDTEVIYTRKNDRFVALHERADIANKAKADLFISIHTNSIASRSSKVSGTETYTLGLHKTQENLEVAKKENAVILIESDYRTRYAGFNPNSSESYIIFEFMQDRNMSQSVNFARQIQHQFRNHARRVDKGVHQAGFLVLRETTMPSVLIELGYITNPSEEAYLLSENGSSALAQSIYQAFLKYKQHRGGVQKTAANTITEDFTADTTLPSAGDSDKIAPVESTAPATTVTDPAPAQETTDTTQDRPVFKIQILTSDRLLSQKNKAFKGFSPIGHYKEKGIYKYTYGEDYNYNKILQLFRQKVRPRFKDAFIIAFKNGEKMNVNTAIKEYKQNKLR
;
A
#
# COMPACT_ATOMS: atom_id res chain seq x y z
N LEU A 1 25.19 24.60 0.43
CA LEU A 1 23.83 25.10 0.70
C LEU A 1 23.94 26.06 1.88
N GLU A 2 23.89 27.36 1.62
CA GLU A 2 24.16 28.39 2.68
C GLU A 2 23.03 28.44 3.74
N ASP A 3 21.82 28.03 3.44
CA ASP A 3 20.65 28.13 4.32
C ASP A 3 19.88 26.79 4.42
N THR A 4 20.61 25.68 4.36
CA THR A 4 20.04 24.34 4.46
C THR A 4 20.93 23.45 5.31
N GLU A 5 20.36 22.93 6.38
CA GLU A 5 20.97 21.90 7.21
C GLU A 5 20.60 20.52 6.71
N VAL A 6 21.58 19.63 6.58
CA VAL A 6 21.36 18.22 6.20
C VAL A 6 21.60 17.34 7.41
N ILE A 7 20.54 16.70 7.88
CA ILE A 7 20.56 15.78 9.01
C ILE A 7 20.51 14.34 8.49
N TYR A 8 21.49 13.54 8.88
CA TYR A 8 21.57 12.14 8.48
C TYR A 8 20.98 11.25 9.57
N THR A 9 20.12 10.30 9.20
CA THR A 9 19.66 9.26 10.13
C THR A 9 20.80 8.31 10.50
N ARG A 10 21.78 8.12 9.60
CA ARG A 10 23.04 7.39 9.83
C ARG A 10 24.13 7.87 8.87
N LYS A 11 25.39 7.80 9.31
CA LYS A 11 26.58 8.16 8.53
C LYS A 11 27.56 7.00 8.32
N ASN A 12 27.22 5.83 8.83
CA ASN A 12 28.02 4.61 8.75
C ASN A 12 27.09 3.39 8.63
N ASP A 13 27.65 2.21 8.48
CA ASP A 13 26.90 0.94 8.38
C ASP A 13 26.43 0.48 9.76
N ARG A 14 25.51 1.26 10.37
CA ARG A 14 24.79 0.87 11.57
C ARG A 14 23.30 0.70 11.27
N PHE A 15 22.67 -0.23 11.93
CA PHE A 15 21.23 -0.39 11.86
C PHE A 15 20.54 0.78 12.59
N VAL A 16 19.53 1.37 11.97
CA VAL A 16 18.60 2.34 12.55
C VAL A 16 17.20 1.88 12.18
N ALA A 17 16.36 1.60 13.16
CA ALA A 17 14.99 1.13 12.95
C ALA A 17 14.17 2.11 12.09
N LEU A 18 13.18 1.62 11.35
CA LEU A 18 12.44 2.48 10.42
C LEU A 18 11.75 3.65 11.13
N HIS A 19 11.14 3.40 12.29
CA HIS A 19 10.52 4.44 13.09
C HIS A 19 11.53 5.49 13.61
N GLU A 20 12.73 5.06 14.01
CA GLU A 20 13.75 5.98 14.51
C GLU A 20 14.22 6.97 13.42
N ARG A 21 14.23 6.53 12.15
CA ARG A 21 14.57 7.44 11.03
C ARG A 21 13.55 8.56 10.91
N ALA A 22 12.25 8.23 10.99
CA ALA A 22 11.19 9.24 11.00
C ALA A 22 11.24 10.12 12.25
N ASP A 23 11.52 9.54 13.44
CA ASP A 23 11.65 10.27 14.71
C ASP A 23 12.77 11.30 14.68
N ILE A 24 13.93 10.98 14.08
CA ILE A 24 15.04 11.92 13.89
C ILE A 24 14.58 13.14 13.10
N ALA A 25 13.90 12.93 11.97
CA ALA A 25 13.40 14.01 11.14
C ALA A 25 12.31 14.83 11.84
N ASN A 26 11.36 14.16 12.51
CA ASN A 26 10.27 14.81 13.24
C ASN A 26 10.76 15.67 14.40
N LYS A 27 11.72 15.16 15.21
CA LYS A 27 12.34 15.90 16.32
C LYS A 27 13.12 17.11 15.84
N ALA A 28 13.79 16.99 14.71
CA ALA A 28 14.50 18.09 14.07
C ALA A 28 13.56 19.09 13.37
N LYS A 29 12.25 18.80 13.31
CA LYS A 29 11.26 19.59 12.53
C LYS A 29 11.73 19.82 11.08
N ALA A 30 12.27 18.77 10.47
CA ALA A 30 12.79 18.85 9.11
C ALA A 30 11.69 19.26 8.11
N ASP A 31 12.07 20.01 7.08
CA ASP A 31 11.16 20.45 6.02
C ASP A 31 10.93 19.42 4.93
N LEU A 32 11.82 18.42 4.85
CA LEU A 32 11.79 17.38 3.84
C LEU A 32 12.49 16.13 4.35
N PHE A 33 11.92 14.96 4.05
CA PHE A 33 12.55 13.66 4.35
C PHE A 33 12.83 12.92 3.03
N ILE A 34 14.09 12.46 2.88
CA ILE A 34 14.54 11.72 1.70
C ILE A 34 15.09 10.36 2.16
N SER A 35 14.45 9.28 1.76
CA SER A 35 14.93 7.91 1.94
C SER A 35 15.58 7.44 0.64
N ILE A 36 16.82 6.95 0.70
CA ILE A 36 17.60 6.56 -0.48
C ILE A 36 17.86 5.06 -0.41
N HIS A 37 17.46 4.35 -1.46
CA HIS A 37 17.50 2.90 -1.58
C HIS A 37 18.03 2.46 -2.95
N THR A 38 18.34 1.19 -3.05
CA THR A 38 18.68 0.51 -4.30
C THR A 38 17.82 -0.72 -4.42
N ASN A 39 16.96 -0.75 -5.43
CA ASN A 39 16.02 -1.83 -5.66
C ASN A 39 16.70 -3.15 -6.05
N SER A 40 15.99 -4.24 -5.93
CA SER A 40 16.42 -5.55 -6.43
C SER A 40 15.22 -6.40 -6.82
N ILE A 41 15.43 -7.37 -7.70
CA ILE A 41 14.48 -8.43 -8.04
C ILE A 41 14.98 -9.78 -7.54
N ALA A 42 14.12 -10.81 -7.56
CA ALA A 42 14.44 -12.14 -6.99
C ALA A 42 15.66 -12.83 -7.62
N SER A 43 16.02 -12.48 -8.85
CA SER A 43 17.17 -13.06 -9.56
C SER A 43 17.97 -11.99 -10.28
N ARG A 44 19.26 -12.23 -10.50
CA ARG A 44 20.09 -11.35 -11.35
C ARG A 44 19.53 -11.32 -12.77
N SER A 45 19.32 -10.12 -13.31
CA SER A 45 18.77 -9.93 -14.63
C SER A 45 19.21 -8.59 -15.22
N SER A 46 19.64 -8.58 -16.45
CA SER A 46 19.92 -7.36 -17.23
C SER A 46 18.66 -6.70 -17.83
N LYS A 47 17.50 -7.34 -17.70
CA LYS A 47 16.25 -6.84 -18.32
C LYS A 47 15.56 -5.71 -17.55
N VAL A 48 15.84 -5.60 -16.24
CA VAL A 48 15.21 -4.59 -15.39
C VAL A 48 16.24 -3.55 -15.00
N SER A 49 15.96 -2.27 -15.32
CA SER A 49 16.85 -1.15 -15.05
C SER A 49 16.06 0.14 -14.85
N GLY A 50 16.72 1.17 -14.33
CA GLY A 50 16.15 2.51 -14.19
C GLY A 50 15.85 2.92 -12.75
N THR A 51 15.40 4.15 -12.60
CA THR A 51 15.10 4.78 -11.30
C THR A 51 13.61 4.93 -11.06
N GLU A 52 13.20 4.83 -9.82
CA GLU A 52 11.83 5.05 -9.36
C GLU A 52 11.82 5.97 -8.16
N THR A 53 10.79 6.78 -7.99
CA THR A 53 10.60 7.55 -6.77
C THR A 53 9.20 7.32 -6.22
N TYR A 54 9.13 7.02 -4.94
CA TYR A 54 7.90 6.66 -4.25
C TYR A 54 7.49 7.74 -3.26
N THR A 55 6.17 7.92 -3.12
CA THR A 55 5.53 8.65 -2.02
C THR A 55 4.64 7.71 -1.21
N LEU A 56 4.31 8.11 0.01
CA LEU A 56 3.39 7.34 0.84
C LEU A 56 2.01 7.28 0.19
N GLY A 57 1.40 6.11 0.19
CA GLY A 57 0.03 5.91 -0.30
C GLY A 57 -0.29 4.47 -0.63
N LEU A 58 -1.45 4.26 -1.25
CA LEU A 58 -1.83 2.94 -1.73
C LEU A 58 -1.06 2.60 -3.01
N HIS A 59 -0.47 1.41 -3.04
CA HIS A 59 0.14 0.87 -4.25
C HIS A 59 -0.91 0.66 -5.36
N LYS A 60 -0.57 1.01 -6.59
CA LYS A 60 -1.44 0.84 -7.75
C LYS A 60 -1.20 -0.47 -8.51
N THR A 61 0.00 -1.03 -8.41
CA THR A 61 0.40 -2.27 -9.08
C THR A 61 0.97 -3.28 -8.07
N GLN A 62 1.03 -4.55 -8.48
CA GLN A 62 1.63 -5.60 -7.66
C GLN A 62 3.14 -5.36 -7.48
N GLU A 63 3.82 -4.85 -8.51
CA GLU A 63 5.24 -4.53 -8.44
C GLU A 63 5.53 -3.50 -7.35
N ASN A 64 4.75 -2.43 -7.28
CA ASN A 64 4.89 -1.39 -6.25
C ASN A 64 4.65 -1.95 -4.83
N LEU A 65 3.71 -2.92 -4.70
CA LEU A 65 3.49 -3.63 -3.44
C LEU A 65 4.70 -4.47 -3.05
N GLU A 66 5.29 -5.21 -3.99
CA GLU A 66 6.46 -6.06 -3.71
C GLU A 66 7.69 -5.23 -3.28
N VAL A 67 7.91 -4.05 -3.88
CA VAL A 67 8.95 -3.11 -3.41
C VAL A 67 8.68 -2.69 -1.97
N ALA A 68 7.45 -2.28 -1.64
CA ALA A 68 7.10 -1.89 -0.27
C ALA A 68 7.22 -3.05 0.73
N LYS A 69 6.83 -4.27 0.36
CA LYS A 69 7.00 -5.47 1.20
C LYS A 69 8.46 -5.70 1.53
N LYS A 70 9.32 -5.62 0.53
CA LYS A 70 10.75 -5.84 0.67
C LYS A 70 11.38 -4.80 1.59
N GLU A 71 11.12 -3.51 1.36
CA GLU A 71 11.67 -2.44 2.20
C GLU A 71 11.12 -2.48 3.63
N ASN A 72 9.86 -2.83 3.80
CA ASN A 72 9.26 -2.98 5.13
C ASN A 72 9.68 -4.26 5.85
N ALA A 73 10.19 -5.28 5.14
CA ALA A 73 10.61 -6.55 5.76
C ALA A 73 11.72 -6.37 6.81
N VAL A 74 12.46 -5.27 6.74
CA VAL A 74 13.50 -4.93 7.72
C VAL A 74 12.96 -4.80 9.16
N ILE A 75 11.66 -4.51 9.36
CA ILE A 75 11.10 -4.49 10.72
C ILE A 75 11.16 -5.83 11.43
N LEU A 76 11.27 -6.95 10.69
CA LEU A 76 11.33 -8.30 11.27
C LEU A 76 12.58 -8.54 12.09
N ILE A 77 13.65 -7.77 11.88
CA ILE A 77 14.88 -7.81 12.67
C ILE A 77 14.89 -6.78 13.82
N GLU A 78 13.86 -5.92 13.92
CA GLU A 78 13.72 -4.99 15.04
C GLU A 78 13.25 -5.77 16.29
N SER A 79 13.91 -5.56 17.45
CA SER A 79 13.62 -6.30 18.67
C SER A 79 12.21 -6.12 19.23
N ASP A 80 11.61 -4.96 18.96
CA ASP A 80 10.27 -4.56 19.42
C ASP A 80 9.20 -4.60 18.33
N TYR A 81 9.51 -5.23 17.15
CA TYR A 81 8.62 -5.15 15.98
C TYR A 81 7.19 -5.61 16.28
N ARG A 82 7.03 -6.66 17.10
CA ARG A 82 5.71 -7.21 17.44
C ARG A 82 4.81 -6.24 18.22
N THR A 83 5.41 -5.41 19.04
CA THR A 83 4.71 -4.41 19.85
C THR A 83 4.49 -3.13 19.05
N ARG A 84 5.53 -2.64 18.41
CA ARG A 84 5.53 -1.38 17.67
C ARG A 84 4.67 -1.41 16.41
N TYR A 85 4.80 -2.45 15.62
CA TYR A 85 4.01 -2.64 14.40
C TYR A 85 2.87 -3.64 14.60
N ALA A 86 2.26 -3.67 15.78
CA ALA A 86 1.26 -4.66 16.16
C ALA A 86 0.19 -4.84 15.09
N GLY A 87 0.12 -6.07 14.54
CA GLY A 87 -0.81 -6.49 13.48
C GLY A 87 -0.45 -6.03 12.07
N PHE A 88 0.73 -5.47 11.84
CA PHE A 88 1.27 -5.29 10.50
C PHE A 88 2.25 -6.43 10.20
N ASN A 89 1.97 -7.20 9.15
CA ASN A 89 2.88 -8.20 8.61
C ASN A 89 3.42 -7.69 7.27
N PRO A 90 4.73 -7.39 7.14
CA PRO A 90 5.29 -6.84 5.92
C PRO A 90 5.17 -7.78 4.71
N ASN A 91 5.00 -9.09 4.94
CA ASN A 91 4.85 -10.09 3.89
C ASN A 91 3.40 -10.30 3.43
N SER A 92 2.41 -9.74 4.15
CA SER A 92 0.98 -9.90 3.83
C SER A 92 0.44 -8.67 3.11
N SER A 93 -0.11 -8.86 1.91
CA SER A 93 -0.74 -7.79 1.12
C SER A 93 -1.89 -7.11 1.88
N GLU A 94 -2.60 -7.85 2.73
CA GLU A 94 -3.70 -7.35 3.55
C GLU A 94 -3.23 -6.28 4.55
N SER A 95 -1.99 -6.36 5.03
CA SER A 95 -1.44 -5.37 5.94
C SER A 95 -1.30 -3.99 5.29
N TYR A 96 -1.15 -3.93 3.98
CA TYR A 96 -0.98 -2.68 3.23
C TYR A 96 -2.29 -1.92 2.97
N ILE A 97 -3.44 -2.54 3.22
CA ILE A 97 -4.76 -1.87 3.10
C ILE A 97 -4.85 -0.65 4.03
N ILE A 98 -4.14 -0.66 5.16
CA ILE A 98 -4.13 0.47 6.08
C ILE A 98 -3.67 1.78 5.41
N PHE A 99 -2.78 1.70 4.43
CA PHE A 99 -2.25 2.86 3.72
C PHE A 99 -3.29 3.52 2.80
N GLU A 100 -4.37 2.83 2.43
CA GLU A 100 -5.49 3.40 1.69
C GLU A 100 -6.23 4.48 2.50
N PHE A 101 -6.23 4.35 3.81
CA PHE A 101 -6.94 5.25 4.73
C PHE A 101 -6.07 6.36 5.31
N MET A 102 -4.78 6.36 4.98
CA MET A 102 -3.88 7.40 5.42
C MET A 102 -3.99 8.60 4.46
N GLN A 103 -4.47 9.72 4.99
CA GLN A 103 -4.39 11.00 4.29
C GLN A 103 -3.02 11.61 4.61
N ASP A 104 -2.13 11.61 3.63
CA ASP A 104 -0.89 12.38 3.72
C ASP A 104 -1.18 13.84 3.37
N ARG A 105 -1.12 14.72 4.38
CA ARG A 105 -1.28 16.17 4.19
C ARG A 105 -0.21 16.77 3.28
N ASN A 106 0.92 16.10 3.17
CA ASN A 106 2.07 16.52 2.37
C ASN A 106 2.14 15.85 1.00
N MET A 107 1.13 15.05 0.63
CA MET A 107 1.10 14.25 -0.60
C MET A 107 1.45 15.08 -1.84
N SER A 108 0.81 16.22 -2.01
CA SER A 108 1.02 17.08 -3.18
C SER A 108 2.47 17.56 -3.28
N GLN A 109 3.08 17.93 -2.15
CA GLN A 109 4.48 18.38 -2.09
C GLN A 109 5.45 17.22 -2.30
N SER A 110 5.16 16.05 -1.71
CA SER A 110 5.94 14.82 -1.90
C SER A 110 5.96 14.40 -3.38
N VAL A 111 4.80 14.38 -4.03
CA VAL A 111 4.68 14.05 -5.47
C VAL A 111 5.39 15.07 -6.36
N ASN A 112 5.28 16.36 -6.04
CA ASN A 112 6.00 17.40 -6.78
C ASN A 112 7.51 17.18 -6.70
N PHE A 113 8.04 16.96 -5.51
CA PHE A 113 9.47 16.68 -5.34
C PHE A 113 9.91 15.39 -6.04
N ALA A 114 9.13 14.31 -5.92
CA ALA A 114 9.39 13.05 -6.61
C ALA A 114 9.47 13.22 -8.15
N ARG A 115 8.57 14.03 -8.73
CA ARG A 115 8.62 14.36 -10.17
C ARG A 115 9.88 15.13 -10.54
N GLN A 116 10.32 16.08 -9.71
CA GLN A 116 11.57 16.81 -9.95
C GLN A 116 12.77 15.86 -9.93
N ILE A 117 12.81 14.90 -9.00
CA ILE A 117 13.86 13.88 -8.93
C ILE A 117 13.90 13.05 -10.21
N GLN A 118 12.78 12.47 -10.64
CA GLN A 118 12.71 11.63 -11.85
C GLN A 118 13.06 12.42 -13.10
N HIS A 119 12.63 13.69 -13.19
CA HIS A 119 13.04 14.57 -14.28
C HIS A 119 14.56 14.75 -14.34
N GLN A 120 15.23 14.93 -13.19
CA GLN A 120 16.69 15.08 -13.16
C GLN A 120 17.41 13.76 -13.44
N PHE A 121 16.93 12.64 -12.94
CA PHE A 121 17.50 11.34 -13.26
C PHE A 121 17.47 11.05 -14.75
N ARG A 122 16.37 11.34 -15.43
CA ARG A 122 16.24 11.19 -16.89
C ARG A 122 17.16 12.12 -17.66
N ASN A 123 17.16 13.42 -17.31
CA ASN A 123 17.78 14.44 -18.14
C ASN A 123 19.27 14.69 -17.80
N HIS A 124 19.65 14.55 -16.53
CA HIS A 124 21.03 14.76 -16.09
C HIS A 124 21.81 13.45 -15.94
N ALA A 125 21.31 12.50 -15.13
CA ALA A 125 21.96 11.22 -14.94
C ALA A 125 21.73 10.21 -16.08
N ARG A 126 20.90 10.56 -17.08
CA ARG A 126 20.58 9.72 -18.27
C ARG A 126 20.05 8.33 -17.88
N ARG A 127 19.29 8.27 -16.77
CA ARG A 127 18.68 7.03 -16.32
C ARG A 127 17.34 6.78 -17.00
N VAL A 128 16.97 5.50 -17.12
CA VAL A 128 15.61 5.12 -17.49
C VAL A 128 14.67 5.57 -16.38
N ASP A 129 13.72 6.42 -16.73
CA ASP A 129 12.70 6.93 -15.81
C ASP A 129 11.53 5.95 -15.76
N LYS A 130 11.39 5.25 -14.63
CA LYS A 130 10.28 4.33 -14.38
C LYS A 130 9.09 4.99 -13.69
N GLY A 131 9.21 6.29 -13.39
CA GLY A 131 8.12 7.11 -12.91
C GLY A 131 8.06 7.35 -11.41
N VAL A 132 6.99 8.05 -11.03
CA VAL A 132 6.63 8.33 -9.63
C VAL A 132 5.46 7.43 -9.23
N HIS A 133 5.62 6.73 -8.14
CA HIS A 133 4.67 5.74 -7.64
C HIS A 133 4.22 6.05 -6.21
N GLN A 134 3.21 5.30 -5.77
CA GLN A 134 2.76 5.29 -4.37
C GLN A 134 2.83 3.87 -3.83
N ALA A 135 3.31 3.73 -2.59
CA ALA A 135 3.23 2.48 -1.87
C ALA A 135 3.29 2.70 -0.34
N GLY A 136 2.96 1.65 0.41
CA GLY A 136 2.84 1.69 1.86
C GLY A 136 4.19 1.52 2.57
N PHE A 137 5.10 2.47 2.42
CA PHE A 137 6.40 2.45 3.11
C PHE A 137 6.28 2.89 4.56
N LEU A 138 6.67 2.02 5.48
CA LEU A 138 6.64 2.32 6.92
C LEU A 138 7.58 3.48 7.29
N VAL A 139 8.71 3.60 6.61
CA VAL A 139 9.67 4.69 6.86
C VAL A 139 9.10 6.07 6.53
N LEU A 140 8.12 6.15 5.62
CA LEU A 140 7.44 7.40 5.28
C LEU A 140 6.16 7.63 6.10
N ARG A 141 5.62 6.58 6.72
CA ARG A 141 4.31 6.63 7.41
C ARG A 141 4.29 7.57 8.61
N GLU A 142 5.38 7.60 9.36
CA GLU A 142 5.47 8.37 10.60
C GLU A 142 6.08 9.77 10.39
N THR A 143 6.44 10.15 9.17
CA THR A 143 7.00 11.48 8.87
C THR A 143 5.90 12.55 8.90
N THR A 144 6.21 13.72 9.45
CA THR A 144 5.28 14.87 9.57
C THR A 144 5.50 15.93 8.50
N MET A 145 6.47 15.74 7.60
CA MET A 145 6.85 16.61 6.51
C MET A 145 6.70 15.88 5.16
N PRO A 146 6.81 16.62 4.02
CA PRO A 146 6.91 15.98 2.71
C PRO A 146 8.04 14.94 2.69
N SER A 147 7.75 13.75 2.14
CA SER A 147 8.68 12.63 2.20
C SER A 147 8.64 11.79 0.93
N VAL A 148 9.81 11.30 0.53
CA VAL A 148 9.99 10.42 -0.63
C VAL A 148 10.94 9.28 -0.33
N LEU A 149 10.76 8.16 -1.04
CA LEU A 149 11.71 7.06 -1.10
C LEU A 149 12.18 6.92 -2.55
N ILE A 150 13.49 6.95 -2.74
CA ILE A 150 14.14 6.92 -4.04
C ILE A 150 14.79 5.57 -4.24
N GLU A 151 14.47 4.90 -5.34
CA GLU A 151 15.16 3.71 -5.84
C GLU A 151 16.13 4.14 -6.96
N LEU A 152 17.42 4.13 -6.67
CA LEU A 152 18.48 4.63 -7.55
C LEU A 152 18.76 3.73 -8.76
N GLY A 153 18.27 2.49 -8.73
CA GLY A 153 18.49 1.47 -9.75
C GLY A 153 18.29 0.07 -9.17
N TYR A 154 18.65 -0.95 -9.94
CA TYR A 154 18.47 -2.36 -9.57
C TYR A 154 19.83 -3.04 -9.35
N ILE A 155 20.23 -3.26 -8.08
CA ILE A 155 21.52 -3.89 -7.75
C ILE A 155 21.65 -5.32 -8.29
N THR A 156 20.54 -5.97 -8.62
CA THR A 156 20.52 -7.30 -9.25
C THR A 156 20.76 -7.28 -10.75
N ASN A 157 20.83 -6.10 -11.37
CA ASN A 157 21.27 -5.92 -12.75
C ASN A 157 22.76 -5.58 -12.76
N PRO A 158 23.65 -6.40 -13.38
CA PRO A 158 25.10 -6.17 -13.36
C PRO A 158 25.53 -4.80 -13.93
N SER A 159 24.85 -4.28 -14.95
CA SER A 159 25.16 -2.96 -15.50
C SER A 159 24.74 -1.82 -14.58
N GLU A 160 23.61 -1.98 -13.89
CA GLU A 160 23.15 -1.03 -12.86
C GLU A 160 24.08 -1.04 -11.65
N GLU A 161 24.45 -2.23 -11.18
CA GLU A 161 25.41 -2.41 -10.08
C GLU A 161 26.73 -1.72 -10.41
N ALA A 162 27.31 -1.95 -11.58
CA ALA A 162 28.51 -1.30 -12.02
C ALA A 162 28.38 0.24 -12.10
N TYR A 163 27.24 0.73 -12.59
CA TYR A 163 26.96 2.17 -12.61
C TYR A 163 26.84 2.77 -11.20
N LEU A 164 26.08 2.12 -10.32
CA LEU A 164 25.88 2.58 -8.94
C LEU A 164 27.19 2.61 -8.14
N LEU A 165 28.10 1.68 -8.39
CA LEU A 165 29.40 1.59 -7.74
C LEU A 165 30.45 2.54 -8.37
N SER A 166 30.20 3.08 -9.55
CA SER A 166 31.12 4.02 -10.19
C SER A 166 31.01 5.42 -9.58
N GLU A 167 32.12 6.12 -9.50
CA GLU A 167 32.17 7.51 -9.04
C GLU A 167 31.30 8.42 -9.92
N ASN A 168 31.35 8.25 -11.23
CA ASN A 168 30.54 9.01 -12.18
C ASN A 168 29.05 8.77 -11.99
N GLY A 169 28.64 7.51 -11.80
CA GLY A 169 27.24 7.14 -11.60
C GLY A 169 26.69 7.68 -10.29
N SER A 170 27.39 7.45 -9.17
CA SER A 170 26.99 7.93 -7.86
C SER A 170 26.95 9.47 -7.79
N SER A 171 27.94 10.17 -8.38
CA SER A 171 27.97 11.63 -8.48
C SER A 171 26.83 12.18 -9.34
N ALA A 172 26.53 11.57 -10.49
CA ALA A 172 25.43 12.00 -11.35
C ALA A 172 24.07 11.85 -10.68
N LEU A 173 23.85 10.75 -9.93
CA LEU A 173 22.63 10.55 -9.14
C LEU A 173 22.52 11.55 -7.99
N ALA A 174 23.59 11.75 -7.23
CA ALA A 174 23.63 12.73 -6.14
C ALA A 174 23.36 14.16 -6.65
N GLN A 175 24.00 14.55 -7.75
CA GLN A 175 23.78 15.84 -8.41
C GLN A 175 22.34 15.99 -8.91
N SER A 176 21.74 14.94 -9.41
CA SER A 176 20.33 14.95 -9.85
C SER A 176 19.38 15.20 -8.68
N ILE A 177 19.58 14.54 -7.53
CA ILE A 177 18.79 14.78 -6.31
C ILE A 177 18.99 16.22 -5.82
N TYR A 178 20.22 16.70 -5.82
CA TYR A 178 20.54 18.06 -5.43
C TYR A 178 19.84 19.11 -6.30
N GLN A 179 19.88 18.97 -7.62
CA GLN A 179 19.19 19.88 -8.55
C GLN A 179 17.67 19.83 -8.38
N ALA A 180 17.11 18.64 -8.15
CA ALA A 180 15.70 18.49 -7.84
C ALA A 180 15.32 19.22 -6.55
N PHE A 181 16.15 19.10 -5.51
CA PHE A 181 15.97 19.80 -4.24
C PHE A 181 16.01 21.33 -4.41
N LEU A 182 16.97 21.87 -5.17
CA LEU A 182 17.04 23.32 -5.42
C LEU A 182 15.77 23.84 -6.08
N LYS A 183 15.24 23.13 -7.10
CA LYS A 183 13.98 23.49 -7.75
C LYS A 183 12.80 23.41 -6.80
N TYR A 184 12.71 22.36 -6.01
CA TYR A 184 11.68 22.21 -4.99
C TYR A 184 11.70 23.35 -3.97
N LYS A 185 12.88 23.71 -3.46
CA LYS A 185 13.09 24.82 -2.51
C LYS A 185 12.62 26.17 -3.09
N GLN A 186 12.97 26.46 -4.35
CA GLN A 186 12.54 27.67 -5.05
C GLN A 186 11.00 27.78 -5.13
N HIS A 187 10.31 26.67 -5.43
CA HIS A 187 8.84 26.67 -5.50
C HIS A 187 8.20 26.90 -4.12
N ARG A 188 8.75 26.35 -3.04
CA ARG A 188 8.26 26.64 -1.68
C ARG A 188 8.45 28.11 -1.28
N GLY A 189 9.57 28.69 -1.60
CA GLY A 189 9.84 30.13 -1.35
C GLY A 189 8.94 31.08 -2.13
N GLY A 190 8.50 30.68 -3.33
CA GLY A 190 7.56 31.46 -4.17
C GLY A 190 6.12 31.44 -3.66
N VAL A 191 5.67 30.32 -3.07
CA VAL A 191 4.29 30.16 -2.56
C VAL A 191 4.03 31.03 -1.31
N GLN A 192 5.05 31.39 -0.56
CA GLN A 192 4.89 32.34 0.55
C GLN A 192 4.69 33.81 0.11
N LYS A 193 4.94 34.14 -1.15
CA LYS A 193 4.76 35.52 -1.70
C LYS A 193 3.48 35.74 -2.49
N THR A 194 2.71 34.69 -2.79
CA THR A 194 1.46 34.80 -3.57
C THR A 194 0.34 33.94 -2.98
N ALA A 195 -0.08 34.26 -1.77
CA ALA A 195 -1.34 33.78 -1.23
C ALA A 195 -2.47 34.74 -1.70
N ALA A 196 -2.78 34.74 -2.99
CA ALA A 196 -4.02 35.19 -3.61
C ALA A 196 -3.85 35.09 -5.14
N ASN A 197 -4.12 33.94 -5.70
CA ASN A 197 -4.78 33.82 -6.99
C ASN A 197 -4.98 32.34 -7.35
N THR A 198 -6.22 32.04 -7.60
CA THR A 198 -6.87 30.89 -8.21
C THR A 198 -6.00 30.14 -9.20
N ILE A 199 -5.78 28.85 -8.96
CA ILE A 199 -5.25 27.92 -9.97
C ILE A 199 -6.38 26.99 -10.38
N THR A 200 -7.00 27.35 -11.50
CA THR A 200 -7.64 26.39 -12.41
C THR A 200 -6.58 26.04 -13.44
N GLU A 201 -6.04 24.86 -13.42
CA GLU A 201 -5.29 24.30 -14.54
C GLU A 201 -5.69 22.84 -14.80
N ASP A 202 -6.15 22.72 -16.00
CA ASP A 202 -6.61 21.63 -16.84
C ASP A 202 -5.74 20.36 -16.74
N PHE A 203 -6.38 19.24 -16.41
CA PHE A 203 -5.82 17.91 -16.56
C PHE A 203 -6.22 17.34 -17.93
N THR A 204 -5.42 17.57 -18.94
CA THR A 204 -5.47 16.76 -20.16
C THR A 204 -4.48 15.61 -20.02
N ALA A 205 -5.03 14.40 -19.90
CA ALA A 205 -4.28 13.15 -19.98
C ALA A 205 -3.88 12.91 -21.43
N ASP A 206 -2.58 12.91 -21.70
CA ASP A 206 -2.03 12.39 -22.94
C ASP A 206 -1.93 10.86 -22.84
N THR A 207 -2.88 10.19 -23.50
CA THR A 207 -2.96 8.74 -23.61
C THR A 207 -2.57 8.36 -25.04
N THR A 208 -1.30 8.08 -25.28
CA THR A 208 -0.90 7.35 -26.46
C THR A 208 -0.14 6.08 -26.09
N LEU A 209 -0.86 4.97 -26.14
CA LEU A 209 -0.30 3.61 -26.17
C LEU A 209 -0.10 3.19 -27.62
N PRO A 210 1.04 2.59 -28.00
CA PRO A 210 1.14 1.92 -29.28
C PRO A 210 0.46 0.55 -29.23
N SER A 211 -0.41 0.35 -30.20
CA SER A 211 -1.05 -0.92 -30.55
C SER A 211 0.00 -1.91 -31.07
N ALA A 212 0.01 -3.11 -30.54
CA ALA A 212 0.56 -4.26 -31.22
C ALA A 212 -0.50 -5.36 -31.29
N GLY A 213 -0.80 -5.76 -32.48
CA GLY A 213 -1.87 -6.65 -32.83
C GLY A 213 -1.55 -8.13 -32.69
N ASP A 214 -2.61 -8.82 -32.86
CA ASP A 214 -2.86 -10.11 -33.50
C ASP A 214 -2.84 -11.39 -32.67
N SER A 215 -4.06 -11.89 -32.61
CA SER A 215 -4.61 -13.25 -32.77
C SER A 215 -3.97 -14.43 -32.02
N ASP A 216 -4.79 -15.11 -31.16
CA ASP A 216 -5.36 -16.39 -31.60
C ASP A 216 -6.56 -16.82 -30.76
N LYS A 217 -7.56 -17.33 -31.48
CA LYS A 217 -8.81 -17.91 -31.02
C LYS A 217 -8.59 -19.29 -30.39
N ILE A 218 -9.18 -19.55 -29.22
CA ILE A 218 -9.64 -20.91 -28.90
C ILE A 218 -11.00 -20.82 -28.19
N ALA A 219 -11.95 -21.55 -28.76
CA ALA A 219 -13.35 -21.63 -28.39
C ALA A 219 -13.60 -22.50 -27.11
N PRO A 220 -14.80 -22.42 -26.52
CA PRO A 220 -15.11 -23.05 -25.23
C PRO A 220 -15.50 -24.51 -25.38
N VAL A 221 -15.18 -25.32 -24.36
CA VAL A 221 -15.71 -26.66 -24.19
C VAL A 221 -16.67 -26.67 -23.02
N GLU A 222 -17.93 -26.94 -23.33
CA GLU A 222 -19.01 -27.34 -22.43
C GLU A 222 -18.67 -28.67 -21.72
N SER A 223 -19.00 -28.79 -20.44
CA SER A 223 -19.32 -30.08 -19.84
C SER A 223 -20.32 -29.93 -18.71
N THR A 224 -21.40 -30.59 -18.94
CA THR A 224 -22.69 -30.84 -18.29
C THR A 224 -22.62 -31.33 -16.83
N ALA A 225 -23.67 -30.96 -16.12
CA ALA A 225 -24.09 -31.30 -14.75
C ALA A 225 -24.32 -32.82 -14.50
N PRO A 226 -24.62 -33.27 -13.27
CA PRO A 226 -26.00 -33.14 -12.78
C PRO A 226 -26.20 -32.80 -11.29
N ALA A 227 -27.40 -32.32 -11.03
CA ALA A 227 -27.99 -31.97 -9.76
C ALA A 227 -28.33 -33.17 -8.87
N THR A 228 -28.31 -32.99 -7.55
CA THR A 228 -29.21 -33.68 -6.65
C THR A 228 -29.66 -32.75 -5.51
N THR A 229 -30.92 -32.60 -5.45
CA THR A 229 -31.83 -31.97 -4.48
C THR A 229 -31.84 -32.70 -3.15
N VAL A 230 -31.83 -31.99 -2.01
CA VAL A 230 -32.62 -32.35 -0.83
C VAL A 230 -33.09 -31.06 -0.13
N THR A 231 -34.36 -31.01 0.11
CA THR A 231 -35.28 -30.02 0.62
C THR A 231 -35.19 -29.75 2.13
N ASP A 232 -35.36 -28.48 2.49
CA ASP A 232 -36.17 -27.71 3.45
C ASP A 232 -36.23 -28.09 4.96
N PRO A 233 -36.52 -27.11 5.91
CA PRO A 233 -37.53 -26.07 5.77
C PRO A 233 -37.15 -24.66 6.27
N ALA A 234 -37.80 -23.65 5.69
CA ALA A 234 -38.03 -22.31 6.16
C ALA A 234 -39.13 -22.30 7.28
N PRO A 235 -39.52 -21.18 7.97
CA PRO A 235 -39.59 -19.82 7.43
C PRO A 235 -39.24 -18.68 8.46
N ALA A 236 -39.07 -17.48 8.00
CA ALA A 236 -39.69 -16.27 8.53
C ALA A 236 -39.28 -14.98 7.76
N GLN A 237 -40.28 -14.46 7.12
CA GLN A 237 -40.71 -13.07 6.90
C GLN A 237 -39.78 -12.08 6.16
N GLU A 238 -40.31 -11.69 5.04
CA GLU A 238 -39.98 -10.60 4.14
C GLU A 238 -40.03 -9.24 4.84
N THR A 239 -38.98 -8.44 4.65
CA THR A 239 -39.09 -7.00 4.44
C THR A 239 -38.27 -6.68 3.20
N THR A 240 -38.94 -6.25 2.17
CA THR A 240 -38.38 -5.73 0.92
C THR A 240 -37.56 -4.47 1.23
N ASP A 241 -36.23 -4.60 1.17
CA ASP A 241 -35.36 -3.44 1.19
C ASP A 241 -34.25 -3.61 0.14
N THR A 242 -34.03 -2.55 -0.61
CA THR A 242 -33.08 -2.35 -1.71
C THR A 242 -31.59 -2.57 -1.34
N THR A 243 -31.33 -3.37 -0.33
CA THR A 243 -29.98 -3.65 0.24
C THR A 243 -29.28 -4.86 -0.38
N GLN A 244 -29.93 -5.62 -1.27
CA GLN A 244 -29.38 -6.90 -1.76
C GLN A 244 -28.14 -6.77 -2.66
N ASP A 245 -27.84 -5.59 -3.20
CA ASP A 245 -26.69 -5.40 -4.11
C ASP A 245 -25.50 -4.63 -3.48
N ARG A 246 -25.38 -4.66 -2.15
CA ARG A 246 -24.28 -3.99 -1.46
C ARG A 246 -23.33 -5.00 -0.79
N PRO A 247 -22.01 -4.74 -0.78
CA PRO A 247 -21.09 -5.60 -0.06
C PRO A 247 -21.33 -5.54 1.45
N VAL A 248 -21.29 -6.72 2.08
CA VAL A 248 -21.36 -6.92 3.53
C VAL A 248 -19.98 -7.25 4.05
N PHE A 249 -19.54 -6.54 5.08
CA PHE A 249 -18.24 -6.75 5.72
C PHE A 249 -18.41 -7.55 7.02
N LYS A 250 -17.51 -8.51 7.25
CA LYS A 250 -17.46 -9.35 8.46
C LYS A 250 -16.01 -9.44 8.94
N ILE A 251 -15.80 -9.84 10.20
CA ILE A 251 -14.44 -10.04 10.75
C ILE A 251 -14.23 -11.54 10.94
N GLN A 252 -13.32 -12.16 10.19
CA GLN A 252 -12.93 -13.55 10.42
C GLN A 252 -12.01 -13.60 11.63
N ILE A 253 -12.34 -14.44 12.62
CA ILE A 253 -11.66 -14.50 13.91
C ILE A 253 -10.88 -15.79 14.13
N LEU A 254 -11.31 -16.90 13.56
CA LEU A 254 -10.61 -18.18 13.63
C LEU A 254 -11.09 -19.17 12.57
N THR A 255 -10.37 -20.27 12.43
CA THR A 255 -10.71 -21.41 11.55
C THR A 255 -10.67 -22.71 12.34
N SER A 256 -11.46 -23.72 11.91
CA SER A 256 -11.47 -25.06 12.50
C SER A 256 -11.83 -26.11 11.44
N ASP A 257 -11.31 -27.31 11.61
CA ASP A 257 -11.64 -28.49 10.80
C ASP A 257 -13.05 -29.06 11.11
N ARG A 258 -13.59 -28.72 12.28
CA ARG A 258 -14.91 -29.16 12.76
C ARG A 258 -15.79 -27.98 13.13
N LEU A 259 -17.10 -28.20 13.08
CA LEU A 259 -18.09 -27.20 13.50
C LEU A 259 -18.04 -27.01 15.03
N LEU A 260 -17.83 -25.76 15.46
CA LEU A 260 -17.81 -25.36 16.85
C LEU A 260 -19.17 -24.78 17.27
N SER A 261 -19.62 -25.10 18.48
CA SER A 261 -20.84 -24.52 19.05
C SER A 261 -20.65 -23.04 19.39
N GLN A 262 -21.73 -22.23 19.37
CA GLN A 262 -21.73 -20.80 19.68
C GLN A 262 -21.09 -20.45 21.04
N LYS A 263 -21.15 -21.37 22.00
CA LYS A 263 -20.61 -21.19 23.36
C LYS A 263 -19.15 -21.68 23.49
N ASN A 264 -18.49 -22.03 22.38
CA ASN A 264 -17.12 -22.55 22.43
C ASN A 264 -16.16 -21.53 23.03
N LYS A 265 -15.31 -21.98 23.95
CA LYS A 265 -14.30 -21.11 24.63
C LYS A 265 -13.32 -20.45 23.66
N ALA A 266 -13.08 -21.02 22.47
CA ALA A 266 -12.25 -20.43 21.44
C ALA A 266 -12.73 -19.05 20.96
N PHE A 267 -14.04 -18.77 21.09
CA PHE A 267 -14.60 -17.46 20.74
C PHE A 267 -14.39 -16.36 21.80
N LYS A 268 -13.77 -16.70 22.93
CA LYS A 268 -13.38 -15.73 23.98
C LYS A 268 -14.53 -14.81 24.44
N GLY A 269 -15.76 -15.34 24.46
CA GLY A 269 -16.96 -14.61 24.86
C GLY A 269 -17.60 -13.73 23.78
N PHE A 270 -17.13 -13.78 22.56
CA PHE A 270 -17.77 -13.09 21.43
C PHE A 270 -19.05 -13.84 21.00
N SER A 271 -20.11 -13.09 20.80
CA SER A 271 -21.42 -13.59 20.32
C SER A 271 -22.21 -12.43 19.72
N PRO A 272 -23.02 -12.65 18.66
CA PRO A 272 -23.17 -13.89 17.90
C PRO A 272 -21.97 -14.16 16.98
N ILE A 273 -21.69 -15.44 16.73
CA ILE A 273 -20.65 -15.90 15.82
C ILE A 273 -21.26 -16.46 14.55
N GLY A 274 -20.95 -15.87 13.40
CA GLY A 274 -21.22 -16.42 12.10
C GLY A 274 -20.16 -17.43 11.68
N HIS A 275 -20.45 -18.25 10.69
CA HIS A 275 -19.46 -19.11 10.05
C HIS A 275 -19.79 -19.37 8.59
N TYR A 276 -18.78 -19.73 7.83
CA TYR A 276 -18.92 -20.27 6.47
C TYR A 276 -17.87 -21.37 6.26
N LYS A 277 -18.08 -22.21 5.24
CA LYS A 277 -17.17 -23.31 4.91
C LYS A 277 -16.46 -23.03 3.60
N GLU A 278 -15.14 -23.10 3.59
CA GLU A 278 -14.31 -22.91 2.39
C GLU A 278 -13.25 -23.99 2.36
N LYS A 279 -13.15 -24.74 1.27
CA LYS A 279 -12.21 -25.86 1.09
C LYS A 279 -12.19 -26.85 2.25
N GLY A 280 -13.38 -27.22 2.76
CA GLY A 280 -13.53 -28.19 3.86
C GLY A 280 -13.34 -27.62 5.27
N ILE A 281 -12.83 -26.39 5.43
CA ILE A 281 -12.54 -25.75 6.71
C ILE A 281 -13.66 -24.77 7.08
N TYR A 282 -14.11 -24.81 8.34
CA TYR A 282 -15.03 -23.83 8.90
C TYR A 282 -14.27 -22.57 9.29
N LYS A 283 -14.78 -21.42 8.84
CA LYS A 283 -14.23 -20.09 9.12
C LYS A 283 -15.28 -19.30 9.91
N TYR A 284 -14.88 -18.81 11.07
CA TYR A 284 -15.78 -18.15 12.03
C TYR A 284 -15.64 -16.65 11.95
N THR A 285 -16.79 -15.95 11.98
CA THR A 285 -16.85 -14.50 11.81
C THR A 285 -17.57 -13.86 12.98
N TYR A 286 -17.19 -12.63 13.30
CA TYR A 286 -17.84 -11.77 14.27
C TYR A 286 -18.11 -10.39 13.68
N GLY A 287 -19.31 -9.86 13.98
CA GLY A 287 -19.77 -8.60 13.41
C GLY A 287 -20.11 -8.69 11.93
N GLU A 288 -21.12 -7.95 11.54
CA GLU A 288 -21.60 -7.84 10.17
C GLU A 288 -22.19 -6.46 9.96
N ASP A 289 -21.75 -5.73 8.93
CA ASP A 289 -22.32 -4.44 8.55
C ASP A 289 -21.98 -4.12 7.10
N TYR A 290 -22.88 -3.41 6.42
CA TYR A 290 -22.64 -2.82 5.09
C TYR A 290 -21.69 -1.63 5.17
N ASN A 291 -21.53 -1.02 6.34
CA ASN A 291 -20.63 0.09 6.57
C ASN A 291 -19.25 -0.41 7.00
N TYR A 292 -18.31 -0.36 6.05
CA TYR A 292 -16.92 -0.77 6.30
C TYR A 292 -16.28 -0.08 7.52
N ASN A 293 -16.54 1.23 7.71
CA ASN A 293 -15.94 1.98 8.81
C ASN A 293 -16.42 1.49 10.18
N LYS A 294 -17.68 1.06 10.29
CA LYS A 294 -18.19 0.45 11.53
C LYS A 294 -17.51 -0.89 11.82
N ILE A 295 -17.34 -1.74 10.80
CA ILE A 295 -16.63 -3.01 10.95
C ILE A 295 -15.15 -2.79 11.28
N LEU A 296 -14.50 -1.82 10.67
CA LEU A 296 -13.11 -1.46 10.97
C LEU A 296 -12.95 -0.97 12.41
N GLN A 297 -13.88 -0.15 12.91
CA GLN A 297 -13.88 0.31 14.28
C GLN A 297 -14.09 -0.86 15.28
N LEU A 298 -15.07 -1.74 15.00
CA LEU A 298 -15.34 -2.95 15.78
C LEU A 298 -14.11 -3.88 15.82
N PHE A 299 -13.49 -4.08 14.65
CA PHE A 299 -12.26 -4.85 14.52
C PHE A 299 -11.14 -4.31 15.40
N ARG A 300 -10.84 -3.01 15.29
CA ARG A 300 -9.73 -2.38 16.02
C ARG A 300 -9.94 -2.36 17.52
N GLN A 301 -11.14 -1.98 17.95
CA GLN A 301 -11.42 -1.74 19.37
C GLN A 301 -11.72 -3.03 20.16
N LYS A 302 -12.41 -3.98 19.55
CA LYS A 302 -12.91 -5.16 20.29
C LYS A 302 -12.24 -6.47 19.86
N VAL A 303 -12.10 -6.71 18.55
CA VAL A 303 -11.72 -8.03 18.06
C VAL A 303 -10.21 -8.22 18.09
N ARG A 304 -9.47 -7.30 17.51
CA ARG A 304 -8.01 -7.39 17.37
C ARG A 304 -7.23 -7.57 18.69
N PRO A 305 -7.60 -6.92 19.81
CA PRO A 305 -6.91 -7.15 21.08
C PRO A 305 -7.01 -8.60 21.57
N ARG A 306 -8.07 -9.33 21.16
CA ARG A 306 -8.32 -10.71 21.61
C ARG A 306 -7.96 -11.76 20.55
N PHE A 307 -8.08 -11.41 19.25
CA PHE A 307 -7.77 -12.28 18.11
C PHE A 307 -6.75 -11.59 17.20
N LYS A 308 -5.48 -11.90 17.43
CA LYS A 308 -4.36 -11.24 16.73
C LYS A 308 -4.35 -11.51 15.22
N ASP A 309 -4.83 -12.70 14.81
CA ASP A 309 -4.87 -13.18 13.43
C ASP A 309 -6.22 -12.90 12.73
N ALA A 310 -7.11 -12.14 13.39
CA ALA A 310 -8.38 -11.77 12.79
C ALA A 310 -8.18 -10.73 11.69
N PHE A 311 -9.04 -10.80 10.67
CA PHE A 311 -9.04 -9.86 9.54
C PHE A 311 -10.45 -9.65 8.98
N ILE A 312 -10.65 -8.55 8.26
CA ILE A 312 -11.93 -8.23 7.64
C ILE A 312 -12.06 -8.96 6.30
N ILE A 313 -13.23 -9.51 6.06
CA ILE A 313 -13.64 -10.17 4.82
C ILE A 313 -14.92 -9.51 4.29
N ALA A 314 -15.23 -9.72 3.02
CA ALA A 314 -16.42 -9.18 2.39
C ALA A 314 -17.18 -10.25 1.61
N PHE A 315 -18.50 -10.11 1.61
CA PHE A 315 -19.43 -10.93 0.83
C PHE A 315 -20.37 -10.02 0.03
N LYS A 316 -20.82 -10.50 -1.11
CA LYS A 316 -21.89 -9.88 -1.89
C LYS A 316 -22.79 -11.01 -2.41
N ASN A 317 -24.08 -10.90 -2.19
CA ASN A 317 -25.06 -11.93 -2.58
C ASN A 317 -24.72 -13.33 -2.05
N GLY A 318 -24.17 -13.41 -0.83
CA GLY A 318 -23.76 -14.67 -0.20
C GLY A 318 -22.40 -15.21 -0.64
N GLU A 319 -21.80 -14.66 -1.68
CA GLU A 319 -20.49 -15.08 -2.19
C GLU A 319 -19.36 -14.20 -1.62
N LYS A 320 -18.25 -14.85 -1.30
CA LYS A 320 -17.05 -14.14 -0.83
C LYS A 320 -16.43 -13.35 -1.98
N MET A 321 -16.20 -12.07 -1.74
CA MET A 321 -15.57 -11.19 -2.72
C MET A 321 -14.24 -10.59 -2.20
N ASN A 322 -13.47 -10.03 -3.11
CA ASN A 322 -12.27 -9.32 -2.74
C ASN A 322 -12.62 -8.07 -1.89
N VAL A 323 -11.99 -7.95 -0.72
CA VAL A 323 -12.28 -6.87 0.25
C VAL A 323 -12.03 -5.49 -0.36
N ASN A 324 -10.98 -5.33 -1.18
CA ASN A 324 -10.66 -4.05 -1.82
C ASN A 324 -11.74 -3.64 -2.85
N THR A 325 -12.26 -4.63 -3.59
CA THR A 325 -13.39 -4.40 -4.52
C THR A 325 -14.63 -3.99 -3.74
N ALA A 326 -14.94 -4.68 -2.64
CA ALA A 326 -16.05 -4.36 -1.74
C ALA A 326 -15.94 -2.94 -1.17
N ILE A 327 -14.73 -2.53 -0.74
CA ILE A 327 -14.48 -1.18 -0.21
C ILE A 327 -14.66 -0.11 -1.30
N LYS A 328 -14.20 -0.36 -2.52
CA LYS A 328 -14.40 0.56 -3.65
C LYS A 328 -15.89 0.77 -3.90
N GLU A 329 -16.64 -0.31 -3.95
CA GLU A 329 -18.09 -0.27 -4.15
C GLU A 329 -18.81 0.45 -2.99
N TYR A 330 -18.44 0.17 -1.74
CA TYR A 330 -18.95 0.89 -0.57
C TYR A 330 -18.72 2.40 -0.66
N LYS A 331 -17.52 2.84 -1.10
CA LYS A 331 -17.20 4.26 -1.28
C LYS A 331 -18.04 4.90 -2.38
N GLN A 332 -18.21 4.23 -3.52
CA GLN A 332 -19.04 4.71 -4.62
C GLN A 332 -20.51 4.85 -4.22
N ASN A 333 -21.02 3.90 -3.44
CA ASN A 333 -22.40 3.94 -2.94
C ASN A 333 -22.63 5.00 -1.83
N LYS A 334 -21.58 5.51 -1.20
CA LYS A 334 -21.66 6.60 -0.22
C LYS A 334 -21.68 8.00 -0.87
N LEU A 335 -21.25 8.09 -2.12
CA LEU A 335 -21.21 9.34 -2.90
C LEU A 335 -22.47 9.56 -3.76
N ARG A 336 -23.36 8.58 -3.81
CA ARG A 336 -24.72 8.66 -4.36
C ARG A 336 -25.72 8.87 -3.23
#